data_de88b6cea4a38c24e01657ec4b6d16e4
#
_entry.id   de88b6cea4a38c24e01657ec4b6d16e4
#
_cell.length_a   1.000
_cell.length_b   1.000
_cell.length_c   1.000
_cell.angle_alpha   90.00
_cell.angle_beta   90.00
_cell.angle_gamma   90.00
#
_symmetry.space_group_name_H-M   'P 1'
#
loop_
_entity.id
_entity.type
_entity.pdbx_description
1 polymer ?
#
loop_
_entity_poly.entity_id
_entity_poly.type
_entity_poly.pdbx_seq_one_letter_code
_entity_poly.pdbx_strand_id
1 'polypeptide(L)'
;MNTAAFPAPRMPFRIGLCRVPWIGEALIRGLNGFAGPATWMAVNRRPLTAEVKRGYLFPYDSWANRIGVARFVADIPMSPEHPTMKTLEDVAAGLAQFRNHPVRLFWGGADFCFNDWFFRRWQAIFPEAEARYLADAGHYVLEDAGSEVAPEIVAFLCGKESVPRTS
;
A
#
# COMPACT_ATOMS: atom_id res chain seq x y z
N MET A 1 -3.02 -5.74 -3.82
CA MET A 1 -2.66 -4.43 -4.41
C MET A 1 -1.50 -3.86 -3.63
N ASN A 2 -0.80 -2.90 -4.13
CA ASN A 2 0.45 -2.29 -3.60
C ASN A 2 0.61 -2.35 -2.07
N THR A 3 1.38 -3.31 -1.60
CA THR A 3 1.58 -3.59 -0.17
C THR A 3 2.81 -4.48 0.05
N ALA A 4 3.18 -4.69 1.30
CA ALA A 4 4.18 -5.67 1.71
C ALA A 4 3.70 -6.46 2.94
N ALA A 5 4.14 -7.71 3.03
CA ALA A 5 3.98 -8.57 4.20
C ALA A 5 5.32 -9.27 4.52
N PHE A 6 6.41 -8.57 4.29
CA PHE A 6 7.78 -9.05 4.50
C PHE A 6 8.72 -7.86 4.76
N PRO A 7 9.86 -8.05 5.45
CA PRO A 7 10.83 -7.01 5.68
C PRO A 7 11.33 -6.38 4.37
N ALA A 8 11.45 -5.06 4.37
CA ALA A 8 11.94 -4.29 3.24
C ALA A 8 13.33 -3.72 3.54
N PRO A 9 14.26 -3.69 2.54
CA PRO A 9 15.62 -3.22 2.75
C PRO A 9 15.70 -1.70 2.90
N ARG A 10 14.69 -0.97 2.44
CA ARG A 10 14.65 0.49 2.43
C ARG A 10 13.23 1.01 2.62
N MET A 11 13.15 2.22 3.12
CA MET A 11 11.93 3.00 3.31
C MET A 11 12.07 4.32 2.54
N PRO A 12 11.00 4.86 1.93
CA PRO A 12 11.02 6.20 1.36
C PRO A 12 11.43 7.24 2.40
N PHE A 13 12.34 8.15 2.04
CA PHE A 13 12.90 9.17 2.93
C PHE A 13 11.81 9.97 3.68
N ARG A 14 10.70 10.30 2.98
CA ARG A 14 9.58 11.05 3.57
C ARG A 14 8.89 10.29 4.71
N ILE A 15 8.75 8.97 4.58
CA ILE A 15 8.23 8.12 5.66
C ILE A 15 9.26 8.04 6.80
N GLY A 16 10.55 7.93 6.47
CA GLY A 16 11.64 7.96 7.43
C GLY A 16 11.64 9.23 8.29
N LEU A 17 11.40 10.39 7.67
CA LEU A 17 11.29 11.67 8.39
C LEU A 17 10.14 11.66 9.41
N CYS A 18 9.01 11.05 9.07
CA CYS A 18 7.86 10.90 9.96
C CYS A 18 8.14 9.96 11.16
N ARG A 19 9.24 9.22 11.16
CA ARG A 19 9.66 8.35 12.29
C ARG A 19 10.63 9.02 13.25
N VAL A 20 11.18 10.18 12.90
CA VAL A 20 12.09 10.91 13.81
C VAL A 20 11.30 11.33 15.06
N PRO A 21 11.76 10.97 16.27
CA PRO A 21 11.07 11.33 17.50
C PRO A 21 10.77 12.84 17.58
N TRP A 22 9.61 13.21 18.08
CA TRP A 22 9.09 14.57 18.21
C TRP A 22 8.80 15.26 16.88
N ILE A 23 9.72 15.20 15.89
CA ILE A 23 9.53 15.78 14.55
C ILE A 23 8.42 15.04 13.82
N GLY A 24 8.48 13.71 13.76
CA GLY A 24 7.48 12.89 13.10
C GLY A 24 6.08 13.06 13.71
N GLU A 25 6.01 13.11 15.04
CA GLU A 25 4.75 13.36 15.73
C GLU A 25 4.17 14.74 15.42
N ALA A 26 4.99 15.78 15.45
CA ALA A 26 4.58 17.14 15.07
C ALA A 26 4.13 17.22 13.61
N LEU A 27 4.85 16.60 12.69
CA LEU A 27 4.49 16.56 11.27
C LEU A 27 3.17 15.82 11.06
N ILE A 28 3.05 14.60 11.58
CA ILE A 28 1.86 13.76 11.35
C ILE A 28 0.65 14.35 12.08
N ARG A 29 0.76 14.57 13.39
CA ARG A 29 -0.39 14.98 14.21
C ARG A 29 -0.67 16.47 14.12
N GLY A 30 0.36 17.31 14.05
CA GLY A 30 0.21 18.78 13.95
C GLY A 30 -0.23 19.21 12.55
N LEU A 31 0.53 18.82 11.52
CA LEU A 31 0.35 19.30 10.16
C LEU A 31 -0.43 18.34 9.23
N ASN A 32 -0.89 17.20 9.75
CA ASN A 32 -1.44 16.11 8.91
C ASN A 32 -0.49 15.68 7.78
N GLY A 33 0.82 15.72 8.06
CA GLY A 33 1.89 15.58 7.08
C GLY A 33 2.09 14.18 6.52
N PHE A 34 1.21 13.23 6.84
CA PHE A 34 1.18 11.91 6.25
C PHE A 34 -0.08 11.70 5.39
N ALA A 35 -1.27 11.77 5.99
CA ALA A 35 -2.53 11.56 5.27
C ALA A 35 -2.83 12.71 4.28
N GLY A 36 -2.48 13.95 4.61
CA GLY A 36 -2.64 15.10 3.71
C GLY A 36 -1.89 14.91 2.39
N PRO A 37 -0.56 14.77 2.40
CA PRO A 37 0.24 14.51 1.21
C PRO A 37 -0.18 13.25 0.44
N ALA A 38 -0.63 12.18 1.10
CA ALA A 38 -1.09 10.99 0.43
C ALA A 38 -2.21 11.25 -0.58
N THR A 39 -3.07 12.25 -0.35
CA THR A 39 -4.19 12.58 -1.26
C THR A 39 -3.76 13.11 -2.64
N TRP A 40 -2.49 13.42 -2.84
CA TRP A 40 -1.95 13.85 -4.13
C TRP A 40 -0.71 13.06 -4.55
N MET A 41 0.01 12.46 -3.60
CA MET A 41 1.20 11.65 -3.92
C MET A 41 0.86 10.19 -4.26
N ALA A 42 -0.26 9.70 -3.75
CA ALA A 42 -0.63 8.29 -3.89
C ALA A 42 -1.40 7.98 -5.18
N VAL A 43 -1.79 9.00 -5.95
CA VAL A 43 -2.42 8.87 -7.26
C VAL A 43 -1.49 9.42 -8.34
N ASN A 44 -1.56 8.89 -9.56
CA ASN A 44 -0.70 9.29 -10.66
C ASN A 44 -1.48 9.65 -11.94
N ARG A 45 -2.57 8.96 -12.25
CA ARG A 45 -3.34 9.18 -13.48
C ARG A 45 -4.14 10.47 -13.46
N ARG A 46 -4.76 10.79 -12.32
CA ARG A 46 -5.58 11.99 -12.15
C ARG A 46 -5.65 12.41 -10.68
N PRO A 47 -5.73 13.71 -10.41
CA PRO A 47 -5.94 14.19 -9.06
C PRO A 47 -7.27 13.69 -8.48
N LEU A 48 -7.29 13.37 -7.19
CA LEU A 48 -8.53 13.08 -6.46
C LEU A 48 -9.44 14.31 -6.49
N THR A 49 -10.75 14.10 -6.60
CA THR A 49 -11.74 15.17 -6.46
C THR A 49 -11.73 15.73 -5.04
N ALA A 50 -12.26 16.94 -4.86
CA ALA A 50 -12.37 17.57 -3.54
C ALA A 50 -13.21 16.72 -2.56
N GLU A 51 -14.23 16.02 -3.07
CA GLU A 51 -15.08 15.13 -2.28
C GLU A 51 -14.31 13.90 -1.80
N VAL A 52 -13.60 13.21 -2.69
CA VAL A 52 -12.78 12.04 -2.35
C VAL A 52 -11.68 12.43 -1.37
N LYS A 53 -10.99 13.57 -1.59
CA LYS A 53 -9.99 14.08 -0.62
C LYS A 53 -10.59 14.29 0.76
N ARG A 54 -11.78 14.90 0.85
CA ARG A 54 -12.48 15.08 2.14
C ARG A 54 -12.77 13.73 2.80
N GLY A 55 -13.20 12.73 2.03
CA GLY A 55 -13.41 11.36 2.53
C GLY A 55 -12.16 10.75 3.15
N TYR A 56 -11.02 10.82 2.44
CA TYR A 56 -9.74 10.33 2.96
C TYR A 56 -9.26 11.07 4.21
N LEU A 57 -9.52 12.36 4.31
CA LEU A 57 -9.03 13.20 5.42
C LEU A 57 -10.00 13.24 6.60
N PHE A 58 -11.25 12.85 6.40
CA PHE A 58 -12.30 12.90 7.44
C PHE A 58 -11.89 12.24 8.76
N PRO A 59 -11.27 11.03 8.79
CA PRO A 59 -10.85 10.40 10.04
C PRO A 59 -9.67 11.10 10.72
N TYR A 60 -9.00 12.05 10.06
CA TYR A 60 -7.74 12.67 10.47
C TYR A 60 -7.87 14.18 10.69
N ASP A 61 -9.00 14.62 11.18
CA ASP A 61 -9.39 16.04 11.32
C ASP A 61 -8.71 16.77 12.48
N SER A 62 -8.18 16.03 13.47
CA SER A 62 -7.63 16.61 14.70
C SER A 62 -6.30 15.97 15.10
N TRP A 63 -5.57 16.66 15.99
CA TRP A 63 -4.38 16.10 16.63
C TRP A 63 -4.63 14.73 17.27
N ALA A 64 -5.74 14.59 17.98
CA ALA A 64 -6.09 13.34 18.66
C ALA A 64 -6.36 12.21 17.66
N ASN A 65 -7.12 12.48 16.60
CA ASN A 65 -7.54 11.47 15.63
C ASN A 65 -6.39 11.00 14.71
N ARG A 66 -5.28 11.75 14.63
CA ARG A 66 -4.08 11.35 13.88
C ARG A 66 -3.14 10.44 14.65
N ILE A 67 -3.45 10.09 15.91
CA ILE A 67 -2.57 9.21 16.72
C ILE A 67 -2.37 7.84 16.06
N GLY A 68 -3.40 7.28 15.42
CA GLY A 68 -3.32 6.00 14.72
C GLY A 68 -2.28 6.02 13.60
N VAL A 69 -2.26 7.09 12.80
CA VAL A 69 -1.27 7.26 11.72
C VAL A 69 0.15 7.38 12.29
N ALA A 70 0.32 8.17 13.36
CA ALA A 70 1.64 8.33 13.99
C ALA A 70 2.17 7.00 14.56
N ARG A 71 1.31 6.22 15.21
CA ARG A 71 1.68 4.91 15.76
C ARG A 71 1.96 3.88 14.65
N PHE A 72 1.13 3.86 13.60
CA PHE A 72 1.37 3.00 12.44
C PHE A 72 2.73 3.26 11.79
N VAL A 73 3.09 4.53 11.57
CA VAL A 73 4.38 4.89 10.96
C VAL A 73 5.55 4.53 11.89
N ALA A 74 5.39 4.74 13.20
CA ALA A 74 6.40 4.37 14.19
C ALA A 74 6.63 2.85 14.26
N ASP A 75 5.58 2.07 14.04
CA ASP A 75 5.58 0.61 14.13
C ASP A 75 6.16 -0.11 12.89
N ILE A 76 6.52 0.61 11.82
CA ILE A 76 7.16 -0.01 10.65
C ILE A 76 8.56 -0.49 11.06
N PRO A 77 8.85 -1.81 11.04
CA PRO A 77 10.14 -2.34 11.49
C PRO A 77 11.21 -2.11 10.42
N MET A 78 12.29 -1.43 10.80
CA MET A 78 13.44 -1.13 9.92
C MET A 78 14.77 -1.62 10.47
N SER A 79 14.76 -2.22 11.66
CA SER A 79 15.93 -2.87 12.25
C SER A 79 15.55 -4.21 12.88
N PRO A 80 16.47 -5.16 12.97
CA PRO A 80 16.21 -6.47 13.61
C PRO A 80 15.71 -6.37 15.05
N GLU A 81 16.10 -5.31 15.77
CA GLU A 81 15.76 -5.09 17.18
C GLU A 81 14.36 -4.48 17.35
N HIS A 82 13.69 -4.11 16.24
CA HIS A 82 12.37 -3.51 16.34
C HIS A 82 11.34 -4.55 16.84
N PRO A 83 10.49 -4.20 17.83
CA PRO A 83 9.57 -5.16 18.46
C PRO A 83 8.68 -5.94 17.49
N THR A 84 8.26 -5.31 16.39
CA THR A 84 7.38 -5.93 15.39
C THR A 84 8.13 -6.66 14.26
N MET A 85 9.47 -6.61 14.23
CA MET A 85 10.25 -7.29 13.18
C MET A 85 9.99 -8.80 13.16
N LYS A 86 10.06 -9.44 14.34
CA LYS A 86 9.79 -10.88 14.44
C LYS A 86 8.39 -11.26 13.92
N THR A 87 7.38 -10.46 14.25
CA THR A 87 6.02 -10.68 13.74
C THR A 87 5.97 -10.57 12.22
N LEU A 88 6.65 -9.58 11.63
CA LEU A 88 6.68 -9.41 10.18
C LEU A 88 7.42 -10.56 9.48
N GLU A 89 8.50 -11.07 10.08
CA GLU A 89 9.22 -12.24 9.59
C GLU A 89 8.35 -13.51 9.64
N ASP A 90 7.62 -13.71 10.74
CA ASP A 90 6.69 -14.84 10.88
C ASP A 90 5.54 -14.78 9.87
N VAL A 91 4.99 -13.59 9.62
CA VAL A 91 4.01 -13.36 8.55
C VAL A 91 4.61 -13.69 7.19
N ALA A 92 5.83 -13.22 6.90
CA ALA A 92 6.51 -13.50 5.65
C ALA A 92 6.75 -15.02 5.43
N ALA A 93 7.18 -15.71 6.47
CA ALA A 93 7.35 -17.18 6.43
C ALA A 93 6.02 -17.90 6.22
N GLY A 94 4.96 -17.41 6.85
CA GLY A 94 3.60 -17.97 6.74
C GLY A 94 2.97 -17.83 5.37
N LEU A 95 3.45 -16.92 4.49
CA LEU A 95 2.88 -16.73 3.15
C LEU A 95 2.90 -17.99 2.29
N ALA A 96 3.86 -18.89 2.52
CA ALA A 96 4.00 -20.14 1.79
C ALA A 96 2.76 -21.05 1.90
N GLN A 97 2.01 -21.00 2.99
CA GLN A 97 0.80 -21.78 3.20
C GLN A 97 -0.32 -21.44 2.20
N PHE A 98 -0.28 -20.26 1.59
CA PHE A 98 -1.29 -19.79 0.63
C PHE A 98 -0.95 -20.14 -0.82
N ARG A 99 0.15 -20.85 -1.12
CA ARG A 99 0.55 -21.18 -2.50
C ARG A 99 -0.48 -21.99 -3.27
N ASN A 100 -1.27 -22.81 -2.56
CA ASN A 100 -2.33 -23.61 -3.17
C ASN A 100 -3.70 -22.89 -3.21
N HIS A 101 -3.74 -21.61 -2.80
CA HIS A 101 -4.96 -20.80 -2.89
C HIS A 101 -4.89 -19.91 -4.14
N PRO A 102 -6.03 -19.55 -4.72
CA PRO A 102 -6.05 -18.56 -5.78
C PRO A 102 -5.45 -17.23 -5.29
N VAL A 103 -4.44 -16.73 -6.00
CA VAL A 103 -3.81 -15.43 -5.70
C VAL A 103 -3.80 -14.58 -6.96
N ARG A 104 -4.18 -13.32 -6.85
CA ARG A 104 -4.11 -12.36 -7.94
C ARG A 104 -3.46 -11.06 -7.48
N LEU A 105 -2.53 -10.55 -8.28
CA LEU A 105 -1.78 -9.34 -7.97
C LEU A 105 -2.27 -8.19 -8.86
N PHE A 106 -2.69 -7.08 -8.24
CA PHE A 106 -2.95 -5.82 -8.93
C PHE A 106 -1.91 -4.81 -8.47
N TRP A 107 -1.15 -4.24 -9.38
CA TRP A 107 0.00 -3.41 -9.02
C TRP A 107 0.07 -2.11 -9.81
N GLY A 108 0.18 -0.98 -9.10
CA GLY A 108 0.47 0.32 -9.68
C GLY A 108 1.99 0.54 -9.76
N GLY A 109 2.52 0.65 -10.97
CA GLY A 109 3.95 0.78 -11.23
C GLY A 109 4.52 2.16 -10.90
N ALA A 110 3.67 3.19 -10.82
CA ALA A 110 4.06 4.56 -10.44
C ALA A 110 3.99 4.79 -8.91
N ASP A 111 3.87 3.74 -8.10
CA ASP A 111 3.84 3.83 -6.65
C ASP A 111 5.21 4.27 -6.10
N PHE A 112 5.24 5.41 -5.42
CA PHE A 112 6.45 5.94 -4.78
C PHE A 112 6.89 5.15 -3.54
N CYS A 113 5.97 4.38 -2.93
CA CYS A 113 6.19 3.66 -1.69
C CYS A 113 6.55 2.19 -1.93
N PHE A 114 5.68 1.48 -2.64
CA PHE A 114 5.86 0.07 -2.97
C PHE A 114 6.23 -0.07 -4.45
N ASN A 115 7.53 0.09 -4.74
CA ASN A 115 8.08 0.01 -6.09
C ASN A 115 8.15 -1.43 -6.63
N ASP A 116 8.74 -1.62 -7.80
CA ASP A 116 8.88 -2.91 -8.48
C ASP A 116 9.62 -3.98 -7.67
N TRP A 117 10.48 -3.60 -6.72
CA TRP A 117 11.12 -4.58 -5.86
C TRP A 117 10.09 -5.37 -5.06
N PHE A 118 9.08 -4.70 -4.51
CA PHE A 118 7.99 -5.36 -3.79
C PHE A 118 7.13 -6.23 -4.72
N PHE A 119 6.82 -5.73 -5.92
CA PHE A 119 6.07 -6.48 -6.92
C PHE A 119 6.77 -7.80 -7.29
N ARG A 120 8.06 -7.73 -7.63
CA ARG A 120 8.86 -8.91 -7.94
C ARG A 120 8.97 -9.87 -6.75
N ARG A 121 9.02 -9.35 -5.53
CA ARG A 121 9.05 -10.17 -4.32
C ARG A 121 7.74 -10.95 -4.16
N TRP A 122 6.59 -10.33 -4.40
CA TRP A 122 5.30 -11.01 -4.42
C TRP A 122 5.23 -12.08 -5.50
N GLN A 123 5.71 -11.82 -6.71
CA GLN A 123 5.76 -12.81 -7.80
C GLN A 123 6.67 -13.99 -7.44
N ALA A 124 7.77 -13.76 -6.73
CA ALA A 124 8.64 -14.83 -6.26
C ALA A 124 8.01 -15.71 -5.17
N ILE A 125 7.13 -15.12 -4.32
CA ILE A 125 6.39 -15.85 -3.29
C ILE A 125 5.25 -16.67 -3.92
N PHE A 126 4.55 -16.10 -4.89
CA PHE A 126 3.41 -16.68 -5.60
C PHE A 126 3.67 -16.71 -7.11
N PRO A 127 4.50 -17.64 -7.59
CA PRO A 127 4.90 -17.68 -9.00
C PRO A 127 3.74 -17.96 -9.96
N GLU A 128 2.70 -18.66 -9.49
CA GLU A 128 1.51 -18.98 -10.28
C GLU A 128 0.42 -17.89 -10.21
N ALA A 129 0.67 -16.80 -9.45
CA ALA A 129 -0.32 -15.74 -9.32
C ALA A 129 -0.46 -14.92 -10.61
N GLU A 130 -1.68 -14.77 -11.09
CA GLU A 130 -1.96 -13.81 -12.15
C GLU A 130 -1.63 -12.38 -11.68
N ALA A 131 -0.91 -11.64 -12.50
CA ALA A 131 -0.51 -10.27 -12.18
C ALA A 131 -1.03 -9.26 -13.20
N ARG A 132 -1.76 -8.26 -12.72
CA ARG A 132 -2.17 -7.07 -13.48
C ARG A 132 -1.26 -5.91 -13.08
N TYR A 133 -0.25 -5.61 -13.90
CA TYR A 133 0.66 -4.49 -13.70
C TYR A 133 0.17 -3.26 -14.49
N LEU A 134 -0.03 -2.15 -13.80
CA LEU A 134 -0.54 -0.88 -14.31
C LEU A 134 0.57 0.16 -14.19
N ALA A 135 1.37 0.31 -15.24
CA ALA A 135 2.61 1.09 -15.21
C ALA A 135 2.42 2.55 -14.76
N ASP A 136 1.25 3.12 -15.05
CA ASP A 136 0.88 4.51 -14.79
C ASP A 136 -0.05 4.73 -13.59
N ALA A 137 -0.42 3.68 -12.85
CA ALA A 137 -1.19 3.82 -11.61
C ALA A 137 -0.27 3.98 -10.39
N GLY A 138 -0.66 4.81 -9.44
CA GLY A 138 0.04 5.05 -8.19
C GLY A 138 -0.30 4.04 -7.09
N HIS A 139 -0.05 4.45 -5.85
CA HIS A 139 -0.33 3.65 -4.66
C HIS A 139 -1.83 3.37 -4.47
N TYR A 140 -2.67 4.37 -4.74
CA TYR A 140 -4.12 4.24 -4.68
C TYR A 140 -4.66 3.69 -6.00
N VAL A 141 -4.35 2.41 -6.28
CA VAL A 141 -4.67 1.74 -7.54
C VAL A 141 -6.17 1.82 -7.87
N LEU A 142 -7.05 1.75 -6.88
CA LEU A 142 -8.50 1.83 -7.09
C LEU A 142 -8.97 3.25 -7.45
N GLU A 143 -8.25 4.27 -7.03
CA GLU A 143 -8.55 5.65 -7.44
C GLU A 143 -8.06 5.93 -8.86
N ASP A 144 -6.89 5.41 -9.21
CA ASP A 144 -6.31 5.58 -10.54
C ASP A 144 -6.96 4.69 -11.61
N ALA A 145 -7.25 3.45 -11.27
CA ALA A 145 -7.65 2.41 -12.22
C ALA A 145 -8.89 1.59 -11.78
N GLY A 146 -9.71 2.13 -10.89
CA GLY A 146 -10.84 1.39 -10.31
C GLY A 146 -11.81 0.86 -11.35
N SER A 147 -12.13 1.62 -12.39
CA SER A 147 -13.00 1.17 -13.49
C SER A 147 -12.44 -0.02 -14.27
N GLU A 148 -11.11 -0.17 -14.31
CA GLU A 148 -10.44 -1.28 -14.98
C GLU A 148 -10.33 -2.51 -14.06
N VAL A 149 -9.90 -2.32 -12.81
CA VAL A 149 -9.54 -3.43 -11.93
C VAL A 149 -10.70 -3.94 -11.07
N ALA A 150 -11.71 -3.11 -10.75
CA ALA A 150 -12.81 -3.54 -9.90
C ALA A 150 -13.63 -4.69 -10.51
N PRO A 151 -13.97 -4.70 -11.81
CA PRO A 151 -14.64 -5.85 -12.44
C PRO A 151 -13.80 -7.13 -12.36
N GLU A 152 -12.48 -7.03 -12.55
CA GLU A 152 -11.57 -8.16 -12.46
C GLU A 152 -11.46 -8.70 -11.03
N ILE A 153 -11.44 -7.81 -10.03
CA ILE A 153 -11.45 -8.18 -8.61
C ILE A 153 -12.75 -8.91 -8.26
N VAL A 154 -13.89 -8.38 -8.68
CA VAL A 154 -15.20 -9.00 -8.44
C VAL A 154 -15.27 -10.38 -9.10
N ALA A 155 -14.83 -10.52 -10.36
CA ALA A 155 -14.79 -11.80 -11.05
C ALA A 155 -13.93 -12.83 -10.31
N PHE A 156 -12.74 -12.43 -9.87
CA PHE A 156 -11.84 -13.27 -9.08
C PHE A 156 -12.49 -13.72 -7.75
N LEU A 157 -13.08 -12.81 -7.00
CA LEU A 157 -13.73 -13.12 -5.72
C LEU A 157 -14.98 -14.00 -5.87
N CYS A 158 -15.68 -13.91 -7.02
CA CYS A 158 -16.82 -14.75 -7.32
C CYS A 158 -16.44 -16.11 -7.96
N GLY A 159 -15.17 -16.44 -8.08
CA GLY A 159 -14.70 -17.68 -8.74
C GLY A 159 -15.02 -17.75 -10.22
N LYS A 160 -15.28 -16.60 -10.88
CA LYS A 160 -15.51 -16.52 -12.32
C LYS A 160 -14.15 -16.34 -13.00
N GLU A 161 -13.91 -17.10 -14.08
CA GLU A 161 -12.72 -16.91 -14.90
C GLU A 161 -12.66 -15.45 -15.40
N SER A 162 -11.43 -14.92 -15.47
CA SER A 162 -11.21 -13.57 -15.97
C SER A 162 -11.78 -13.42 -17.38
N VAL A 163 -12.61 -12.39 -17.60
CA VAL A 163 -13.08 -12.01 -18.92
C VAL A 163 -11.86 -11.83 -19.84
N PRO A 164 -11.81 -12.51 -21.01
CA PRO A 164 -10.72 -12.34 -21.96
C PRO A 164 -10.57 -10.87 -22.34
N ARG A 165 -9.34 -10.36 -22.34
CA ARG A 165 -9.06 -9.00 -22.80
C ARG A 165 -9.48 -8.89 -24.28
N THR A 166 -10.44 -8.06 -24.58
CA THR A 166 -10.56 -7.53 -25.94
C THR A 166 -9.37 -6.61 -26.17
N SER A 167 -8.50 -7.03 -27.06
CA SER A 167 -7.34 -6.33 -27.60
C SER A 167 -7.71 -4.99 -28.24
#